data_6300e809e5e0bff189943760f48e523c
#
_entry.id   6300e809e5e0bff189943760f48e523c
#
_cell.length_a   1.000
_cell.length_b   1.000
_cell.length_c   1.000
_cell.angle_alpha   90.00
_cell.angle_beta   90.00
_cell.angle_gamma   90.00
#
_symmetry.space_group_name_H-M   'P 1'
#
loop_
_entity.id
_entity.type
_entity.pdbx_description
1 polymer ?
#
loop_
_entity_poly.entity_id
_entity_poly.type
_entity_poly.pdbx_seq_one_letter_code
_entity_poly.pdbx_strand_id
1 'polypeptide(L)'
;MIPRARCLVLTLSAAAALSFCPRGARADSSDTLPSLDEGAVLAPPEPEPLPPPPPPAVLQGPSKKAAARPLGPIRAQRRLALLGEVGWNGIAGFGPTLTYHVDPHFSVDLGAGLSLLGWKVGMRGRYNFLTGRVTPFVGAGVMGAQGWGDSPIPINDQQDPTRETVNVKILPSAWVQAVGGVDWIAPSGFNLVGAAGYAWVISHDPVQVVTGVPNAEERLAFDVVFRSNIVITVALGYSFR
;
A
#
# COMPACT_ATOMS: atom_id res chain seq x y z
N MET A 1 -39.35 8.38 29.55
CA MET A 1 -38.99 9.03 28.26
C MET A 1 -37.61 8.61 27.91
N ILE A 2 -37.43 7.70 26.94
CA ILE A 2 -36.11 7.18 26.52
C ILE A 2 -35.66 8.04 25.33
N PRO A 3 -34.51 8.72 25.39
CA PRO A 3 -34.00 9.49 24.24
C PRO A 3 -33.59 8.52 23.12
N ARG A 4 -34.18 8.74 21.94
CA ARG A 4 -33.81 8.04 20.71
C ARG A 4 -32.36 8.40 20.34
N ALA A 5 -31.43 7.46 20.45
CA ALA A 5 -30.11 7.56 19.89
C ALA A 5 -30.24 7.67 18.36
N ARG A 6 -30.01 8.86 17.83
CA ARG A 6 -29.90 9.09 16.38
C ARG A 6 -28.49 8.75 15.97
N CYS A 7 -28.37 7.73 15.14
CA CYS A 7 -27.12 7.36 14.48
C CYS A 7 -26.69 8.50 13.56
N LEU A 8 -25.61 9.20 13.94
CA LEU A 8 -24.94 10.16 13.07
C LEU A 8 -24.16 9.36 12.02
N VAL A 9 -24.74 9.20 10.83
CA VAL A 9 -24.04 8.61 9.68
C VAL A 9 -23.12 9.68 9.11
N LEU A 10 -21.87 9.66 9.51
CA LEU A 10 -20.80 10.42 8.86
C LEU A 10 -20.53 9.76 7.51
N THR A 11 -21.22 10.21 6.47
CA THR A 11 -20.91 9.84 5.08
C THR A 11 -19.64 10.55 4.67
N LEU A 12 -18.50 9.90 4.89
CA LEU A 12 -17.22 10.30 4.31
C LEU A 12 -17.26 9.87 2.84
N SER A 13 -17.74 10.76 1.96
CA SER A 13 -17.69 10.58 0.51
C SER A 13 -16.24 10.83 0.05
N ALA A 14 -15.40 9.81 0.13
CA ALA A 14 -14.11 9.79 -0.52
C ALA A 14 -14.30 9.42 -2.00
N ALA A 15 -14.81 10.37 -2.80
CA ALA A 15 -14.81 10.27 -4.25
C ALA A 15 -13.42 10.67 -4.80
N ALA A 16 -12.45 9.77 -4.67
CA ALA A 16 -11.22 9.84 -5.45
C ALA A 16 -11.45 9.06 -6.74
N ALA A 17 -12.12 9.66 -7.71
CA ALA A 17 -12.19 9.16 -9.07
C ALA A 17 -10.82 9.35 -9.75
N LEU A 18 -9.96 8.34 -9.64
CA LEU A 18 -8.79 8.20 -10.50
C LEU A 18 -9.30 7.71 -11.86
N SER A 19 -9.64 8.66 -12.74
CA SER A 19 -9.86 8.40 -14.16
C SER A 19 -8.52 8.09 -14.81
N PHE A 20 -8.14 6.83 -14.80
CA PHE A 20 -7.07 6.31 -15.63
C PHE A 20 -7.67 6.06 -17.03
N CYS A 21 -7.46 7.02 -17.93
CA CYS A 21 -7.74 6.85 -19.36
C CYS A 21 -6.54 6.14 -19.99
N PRO A 22 -6.62 4.89 -20.43
CA PRO A 22 -5.56 4.32 -21.25
C PRO A 22 -5.68 4.92 -22.66
N ARG A 23 -4.73 5.79 -23.00
CA ARG A 23 -4.55 6.31 -24.34
C ARG A 23 -4.10 5.15 -25.23
N GLY A 24 -5.04 4.58 -25.99
CA GLY A 24 -4.77 3.55 -27.00
C GLY A 24 -3.77 4.09 -28.03
N ALA A 25 -2.61 3.48 -28.10
CA ALA A 25 -1.69 3.63 -29.20
C ALA A 25 -2.30 2.91 -30.42
N ARG A 26 -2.75 3.67 -31.40
CA ARG A 26 -3.14 3.19 -32.72
C ARG A 26 -1.84 2.94 -33.48
N ALA A 27 -1.50 1.68 -33.68
CA ALA A 27 -0.46 1.27 -34.63
C ALA A 27 -1.12 1.21 -36.01
N ASP A 28 -0.79 2.17 -36.85
CA ASP A 28 -1.00 2.11 -38.30
C ASP A 28 0.06 1.17 -38.86
N SER A 29 -0.33 -0.05 -39.20
CA SER A 29 0.46 -0.95 -40.01
C SER A 29 -0.15 -0.95 -41.44
N SER A 30 0.37 -0.08 -42.26
CA SER A 30 0.23 -0.16 -43.73
C SER A 30 1.23 -1.18 -44.26
N ASP A 31 0.83 -2.44 -44.29
CA ASP A 31 1.55 -3.48 -45.01
C ASP A 31 1.31 -3.33 -46.51
N THR A 32 2.32 -2.79 -47.19
CA THR A 32 2.44 -2.80 -48.64
C THR A 32 2.94 -4.18 -49.05
N LEU A 33 2.07 -5.00 -49.62
CA LEU A 33 2.45 -6.27 -50.24
C LEU A 33 3.34 -6.01 -51.46
N PRO A 34 4.52 -6.65 -51.60
CA PRO A 34 5.29 -6.63 -52.81
C PRO A 34 4.63 -7.54 -53.87
N SER A 35 4.50 -7.01 -55.08
CA SER A 35 3.99 -7.69 -56.24
C SER A 35 4.86 -8.88 -56.61
N LEU A 36 4.25 -10.03 -56.80
CA LEU A 36 4.88 -11.21 -57.34
C LEU A 36 5.21 -10.98 -58.83
N ASP A 37 6.49 -10.93 -59.11
CA ASP A 37 7.01 -10.90 -60.49
C ASP A 37 6.96 -12.32 -61.05
N GLU A 38 6.19 -12.47 -62.11
CA GLU A 38 5.94 -13.70 -62.84
C GLU A 38 7.08 -13.91 -63.84
N GLY A 39 7.81 -15.02 -63.70
CA GLY A 39 8.56 -15.49 -64.84
C GLY A 39 10.04 -15.80 -64.68
N ALA A 40 10.35 -16.98 -64.14
CA ALA A 40 11.53 -17.72 -64.55
C ALA A 40 11.26 -19.22 -64.30
N VAL A 41 10.91 -19.92 -65.34
CA VAL A 41 10.92 -21.38 -65.38
C VAL A 41 12.38 -21.85 -65.33
N LEU A 42 12.89 -22.13 -64.17
CA LEU A 42 14.18 -22.80 -63.96
C LEU A 42 13.97 -24.31 -64.07
N ALA A 43 14.80 -24.96 -64.87
CA ALA A 43 14.88 -26.41 -64.99
C ALA A 43 15.02 -27.10 -63.62
N PRO A 44 14.42 -28.28 -63.39
CA PRO A 44 14.53 -28.98 -62.13
C PRO A 44 15.98 -29.29 -61.82
N PRO A 45 16.48 -28.96 -60.63
CA PRO A 45 17.81 -29.31 -60.21
C PRO A 45 17.95 -30.83 -60.07
N GLU A 46 19.08 -31.33 -60.51
CA GLU A 46 19.49 -32.72 -60.32
C GLU A 46 19.40 -33.12 -58.83
N PRO A 47 18.82 -34.28 -58.50
CA PRO A 47 18.64 -34.66 -57.11
C PRO A 47 19.98 -34.78 -56.37
N GLU A 48 20.21 -33.89 -55.42
CA GLU A 48 21.40 -33.98 -54.52
C GLU A 48 21.38 -35.34 -53.80
N PRO A 49 22.57 -35.98 -53.64
CA PRO A 49 22.68 -37.18 -52.89
C PRO A 49 22.21 -36.97 -51.44
N LEU A 50 21.27 -37.82 -50.96
CA LEU A 50 20.71 -37.75 -49.61
C LEU A 50 21.83 -37.76 -48.61
N PRO A 51 21.80 -36.83 -47.62
CA PRO A 51 22.80 -36.81 -46.54
C PRO A 51 22.74 -38.11 -45.75
N PRO A 52 23.86 -38.58 -45.25
CA PRO A 52 23.89 -39.81 -44.44
C PRO A 52 22.93 -39.71 -43.25
N PRO A 53 22.26 -40.79 -42.88
CA PRO A 53 21.32 -40.78 -41.78
C PRO A 53 21.98 -40.28 -40.49
N PRO A 54 21.35 -39.41 -39.73
CA PRO A 54 21.91 -38.88 -38.48
C PRO A 54 22.19 -40.06 -37.54
N PRO A 55 23.33 -39.99 -36.78
CA PRO A 55 23.65 -41.03 -35.80
C PRO A 55 22.48 -41.21 -34.82
N PRO A 56 22.22 -42.44 -34.37
CA PRO A 56 21.09 -42.72 -33.50
C PRO A 56 21.17 -41.81 -32.30
N ALA A 57 20.05 -41.08 -32.07
CA ALA A 57 19.94 -40.22 -30.92
C ALA A 57 20.19 -41.02 -29.66
N VAL A 58 21.32 -40.76 -29.00
CA VAL A 58 21.61 -41.30 -27.68
C VAL A 58 20.47 -40.79 -26.78
N LEU A 59 19.54 -41.67 -26.43
CA LEU A 59 18.50 -41.37 -25.46
C LEU A 59 19.20 -40.96 -24.17
N GLN A 60 19.38 -39.61 -24.02
CA GLN A 60 19.82 -39.08 -22.74
C GLN A 60 18.76 -39.49 -21.73
N GLY A 61 19.14 -40.41 -20.87
CA GLY A 61 18.29 -40.91 -19.80
C GLY A 61 17.71 -39.67 -19.03
N PRO A 62 16.55 -39.82 -18.38
CA PRO A 62 15.83 -38.71 -17.78
C PRO A 62 16.82 -37.93 -16.94
N SER A 63 17.14 -36.72 -17.42
CA SER A 63 17.98 -35.76 -16.70
C SER A 63 17.39 -35.66 -15.31
N LYS A 64 18.08 -36.17 -14.28
CA LYS A 64 17.70 -35.96 -12.88
C LYS A 64 17.49 -34.48 -12.74
N LYS A 65 16.22 -34.02 -12.76
CA LYS A 65 15.85 -32.62 -12.45
C LYS A 65 16.67 -32.27 -11.23
N ALA A 66 17.68 -31.43 -11.42
CA ALA A 66 18.54 -30.97 -10.35
C ALA A 66 17.58 -30.53 -9.24
N ALA A 67 17.60 -31.23 -8.10
CA ALA A 67 16.67 -30.96 -7.01
C ALA A 67 16.78 -29.47 -6.71
N ALA A 68 15.71 -28.74 -6.99
CA ALA A 68 15.70 -27.29 -6.85
C ALA A 68 16.14 -27.01 -5.42
N ARG A 69 17.30 -26.37 -5.25
CA ARG A 69 17.81 -25.97 -3.93
C ARG A 69 16.66 -25.28 -3.21
N PRO A 70 16.31 -25.67 -1.98
CA PRO A 70 15.25 -25.02 -1.24
C PRO A 70 15.57 -23.52 -1.21
N LEU A 71 14.73 -22.74 -1.87
CA LEU A 71 14.84 -21.30 -1.85
C LEU A 71 14.72 -20.87 -0.39
N GLY A 72 15.73 -20.19 0.15
CA GLY A 72 15.72 -19.69 1.53
C GLY A 72 14.50 -18.81 1.82
N PRO A 73 14.36 -18.30 3.03
CA PRO A 73 13.23 -17.48 3.45
C PRO A 73 12.91 -16.36 2.44
N ILE A 74 11.63 -16.14 2.11
CA ILE A 74 11.23 -15.19 1.05
C ILE A 74 11.71 -13.76 1.34
N ARG A 75 11.71 -13.36 2.62
CA ARG A 75 12.17 -12.04 3.07
C ARG A 75 13.68 -11.86 2.94
N ALA A 76 14.47 -12.93 3.03
CA ALA A 76 15.90 -12.86 2.76
C ALA A 76 16.21 -12.66 1.27
N GLN A 77 15.31 -13.11 0.39
CA GLN A 77 15.43 -12.96 -1.06
C GLN A 77 14.86 -11.62 -1.57
N ARG A 78 13.90 -11.04 -0.85
CA ARG A 78 13.18 -9.82 -1.19
C ARG A 78 13.26 -8.85 -0.03
N ARG A 79 14.39 -8.15 0.05
CA ARG A 79 14.70 -7.30 1.21
C ARG A 79 14.02 -5.95 1.19
N LEU A 80 13.64 -5.45 0.03
CA LEU A 80 13.04 -4.13 -0.12
C LEU A 80 11.62 -4.27 -0.67
N ALA A 81 10.65 -3.57 -0.07
CA ALA A 81 9.31 -3.47 -0.61
C ALA A 81 8.83 -2.02 -0.62
N LEU A 82 8.09 -1.67 -1.68
CA LEU A 82 7.36 -0.41 -1.77
C LEU A 82 5.86 -0.72 -1.74
N LEU A 83 5.18 -0.17 -0.76
CA LEU A 83 3.77 -0.40 -0.50
C LEU A 83 3.01 0.92 -0.52
N GLY A 84 1.75 0.89 -0.92
CA GLY A 84 0.79 1.95 -0.64
C GLY A 84 0.03 1.59 0.64
N GLU A 85 0.13 2.38 1.69
CA GLU A 85 -0.61 2.20 2.94
C GLU A 85 -1.87 3.06 2.94
N VAL A 86 -2.96 2.46 3.37
CA VAL A 86 -4.25 3.11 3.61
C VAL A 86 -4.74 2.68 4.97
N GLY A 87 -5.15 3.62 5.80
CA GLY A 87 -5.73 3.24 7.08
C GLY A 87 -5.86 4.36 8.09
N TRP A 88 -6.45 3.99 9.22
CA TRP A 88 -6.64 4.87 10.36
C TRP A 88 -5.43 4.78 11.29
N ASN A 89 -4.82 5.92 11.59
CA ASN A 89 -3.64 6.05 12.45
C ASN A 89 -2.42 5.20 12.04
N GLY A 90 -2.31 4.82 10.76
CA GLY A 90 -1.11 4.21 10.19
C GLY A 90 0.10 5.15 10.17
N ILE A 91 1.29 4.61 9.88
CA ILE A 91 2.53 5.43 9.82
C ILE A 91 2.54 6.42 8.66
N ALA A 92 1.91 6.07 7.53
CA ALA A 92 1.73 6.95 6.39
C ALA A 92 0.34 7.58 6.34
N GLY A 93 -0.67 6.99 7.01
CA GLY A 93 -2.07 7.35 6.80
C GLY A 93 -2.55 6.92 5.42
N PHE A 94 -2.47 7.81 4.43
CA PHE A 94 -2.68 7.54 3.00
C PHE A 94 -1.40 7.90 2.25
N GLY A 95 -0.58 6.93 1.94
CA GLY A 95 0.67 7.23 1.25
C GLY A 95 1.61 6.04 1.08
N PRO A 96 2.79 6.28 0.50
CA PRO A 96 3.79 5.26 0.32
C PRO A 96 4.45 4.86 1.65
N THR A 97 4.76 3.57 1.74
CA THR A 97 5.54 2.96 2.82
C THR A 97 6.66 2.13 2.20
N LEU A 98 7.87 2.40 2.61
CA LEU A 98 9.06 1.63 2.26
C LEU A 98 9.33 0.63 3.38
N THR A 99 9.35 -0.66 3.06
CA THR A 99 9.70 -1.73 4.00
C THR A 99 11.07 -2.28 3.66
N TYR A 100 11.94 -2.39 4.67
CA TYR A 100 13.22 -3.07 4.58
C TYR A 100 13.27 -4.27 5.52
N HIS A 101 13.45 -5.46 4.97
CA HIS A 101 13.64 -6.70 5.73
C HIS A 101 15.12 -6.83 6.08
N VAL A 102 15.48 -6.50 7.33
CA VAL A 102 16.84 -6.62 7.86
C VAL A 102 17.26 -8.09 7.86
N ASP A 103 16.38 -8.94 8.36
CA ASP A 103 16.46 -10.39 8.30
C ASP A 103 15.04 -10.98 8.12
N PRO A 104 14.87 -12.33 8.01
CA PRO A 104 13.56 -12.92 7.85
C PRO A 104 12.56 -12.63 8.97
N HIS A 105 13.05 -12.32 10.18
CA HIS A 105 12.23 -12.06 11.36
C HIS A 105 12.08 -10.58 11.68
N PHE A 106 12.99 -9.71 11.20
CA PHE A 106 12.95 -8.30 11.53
C PHE A 106 12.83 -7.41 10.30
N SER A 107 11.87 -6.49 10.33
CA SER A 107 11.60 -5.53 9.26
C SER A 107 11.42 -4.13 9.82
N VAL A 108 11.81 -3.13 9.03
CA VAL A 108 11.61 -1.71 9.33
C VAL A 108 10.77 -1.11 8.23
N ASP A 109 9.70 -0.41 8.61
CA ASP A 109 8.84 0.35 7.70
C ASP A 109 9.09 1.84 7.90
N LEU A 110 9.18 2.58 6.79
CA LEU A 110 9.21 4.03 6.76
C LEU A 110 8.04 4.50 5.91
N GLY A 111 7.17 5.32 6.48
CA GLY A 111 5.96 5.80 5.79
C GLY A 111 5.90 7.32 5.75
N ALA A 112 5.37 7.84 4.64
CA ALA A 112 5.05 9.27 4.49
C ALA A 112 3.75 9.41 3.70
N GLY A 113 2.89 10.36 4.08
CA GLY A 113 1.63 10.52 3.38
C GLY A 113 0.74 11.60 3.98
N LEU A 114 -0.54 11.47 3.72
CA LEU A 114 -1.57 12.41 4.19
C LEU A 114 -2.47 11.73 5.23
N SER A 115 -2.93 12.51 6.17
CA SER A 115 -3.92 12.11 7.17
C SER A 115 -4.88 13.26 7.45
N LEU A 116 -5.88 13.03 8.28
CA LEU A 116 -6.75 14.11 8.77
C LEU A 116 -5.98 15.16 9.59
N LEU A 117 -4.77 14.84 10.01
CA LEU A 117 -3.86 15.72 10.74
C LEU A 117 -2.82 16.41 9.83
N GLY A 118 -3.05 16.43 8.52
CA GLY A 118 -2.12 16.96 7.54
C GLY A 118 -1.06 15.95 7.09
N TRP A 119 0.11 16.45 6.68
CA TRP A 119 1.25 15.61 6.32
C TRP A 119 1.71 14.78 7.51
N LYS A 120 1.95 13.51 7.26
CA LYS A 120 2.34 12.54 8.26
C LYS A 120 3.56 11.77 7.80
N VAL A 121 4.49 11.54 8.73
CA VAL A 121 5.66 10.67 8.54
C VAL A 121 5.80 9.75 9.73
N GLY A 122 6.26 8.53 9.49
CA GLY A 122 6.44 7.59 10.58
C GLY A 122 7.40 6.47 10.26
N MET A 123 7.83 5.80 11.31
CA MET A 123 8.70 4.63 11.27
C MET A 123 8.13 3.54 12.19
N ARG A 124 8.24 2.28 11.77
CA ARG A 124 7.79 1.13 12.55
C ARG A 124 8.77 -0.03 12.41
N GLY A 125 9.20 -0.59 13.53
CA GLY A 125 9.89 -1.88 13.59
C GLY A 125 8.87 -3.01 13.72
N ARG A 126 9.04 -4.12 12.99
CA ARG A 126 8.18 -5.31 13.05
C ARG A 126 9.01 -6.54 13.33
N TYR A 127 8.52 -7.39 14.23
CA TYR A 127 9.03 -8.74 14.45
C TYR A 127 8.07 -9.76 13.81
N ASN A 128 8.57 -10.47 12.80
CA ASN A 128 7.84 -11.49 12.05
C ASN A 128 8.08 -12.87 12.70
N PHE A 129 7.03 -13.53 13.14
CA PHE A 129 7.16 -14.81 13.85
C PHE A 129 7.58 -15.98 12.95
N LEU A 130 7.20 -15.92 11.67
CA LEU A 130 7.47 -16.98 10.71
C LEU A 130 8.32 -16.47 9.54
N THR A 131 9.08 -17.37 8.93
CA THR A 131 9.93 -17.07 7.75
C THR A 131 9.24 -17.40 6.42
N GLY A 132 8.02 -17.95 6.47
CA GLY A 132 7.20 -18.33 5.33
C GLY A 132 6.63 -17.13 4.57
N ARG A 133 5.79 -17.42 3.57
CA ARG A 133 5.10 -16.40 2.75
C ARG A 133 4.09 -15.58 3.55
N VAL A 134 3.41 -16.22 4.47
CA VAL A 134 2.48 -15.58 5.41
C VAL A 134 3.11 -15.59 6.78
N THR A 135 3.15 -14.47 7.45
CA THR A 135 3.65 -14.37 8.82
C THR A 135 2.80 -13.43 9.63
N PRO A 136 2.37 -13.83 10.82
CA PRO A 136 1.93 -12.88 11.83
C PRO A 136 3.13 -12.08 12.32
N PHE A 137 2.88 -10.84 12.71
CA PHE A 137 3.91 -9.96 13.28
C PHE A 137 3.36 -9.13 14.43
N VAL A 138 4.26 -8.65 15.25
CA VAL A 138 4.05 -7.53 16.18
C VAL A 138 5.00 -6.41 15.81
N GLY A 139 4.58 -5.17 16.07
CA GLY A 139 5.40 -4.01 15.74
C GLY A 139 5.15 -2.85 16.68
N ALA A 140 6.17 -2.00 16.77
CA ALA A 140 6.10 -0.73 17.47
C ALA A 140 6.68 0.37 16.58
N GLY A 141 6.13 1.58 16.69
CA GLY A 141 6.56 2.68 15.83
C GLY A 141 6.31 4.04 16.44
N VAL A 142 6.92 5.02 15.81
CA VAL A 142 6.72 6.45 16.09
C VAL A 142 6.27 7.15 14.83
N MET A 143 5.44 8.17 14.97
CA MET A 143 4.94 8.96 13.86
C MET A 143 4.69 10.39 14.29
N GLY A 144 4.84 11.31 13.33
CA GLY A 144 4.54 12.72 13.50
C GLY A 144 3.63 13.22 12.40
N ALA A 145 2.75 14.17 12.73
CA ALA A 145 1.96 14.93 11.77
C ALA A 145 2.20 16.42 11.96
N GLN A 146 2.19 17.14 10.83
CA GLN A 146 2.49 18.58 10.82
C GLN A 146 1.33 19.44 11.29
N GLY A 147 0.09 18.90 11.32
CA GLY A 147 -1.11 19.71 11.50
C GLY A 147 -1.49 20.46 10.22
N TRP A 148 -2.49 21.32 10.31
CA TRP A 148 -2.97 22.17 9.20
C TRP A 148 -2.48 23.62 9.31
N GLY A 149 -1.48 23.87 10.17
CA GLY A 149 -0.91 25.20 10.38
C GLY A 149 -1.81 26.12 11.23
N ASP A 150 -1.63 27.44 11.05
CA ASP A 150 -2.31 28.44 11.86
C ASP A 150 -3.74 28.78 11.44
N SER A 151 -4.21 28.24 10.30
CA SER A 151 -5.56 28.51 9.82
C SER A 151 -6.58 27.71 10.63
N PRO A 152 -7.51 28.37 11.35
CA PRO A 152 -8.55 27.67 12.05
C PRO A 152 -9.54 27.05 11.05
N ILE A 153 -9.98 25.84 11.36
CA ILE A 153 -10.98 25.12 10.59
C ILE A 153 -12.34 25.39 11.24
N PRO A 154 -13.30 26.00 10.51
CA PRO A 154 -14.63 26.24 11.05
C PRO A 154 -15.43 24.94 11.05
N ILE A 155 -16.00 24.59 12.19
CA ILE A 155 -16.96 23.50 12.35
C ILE A 155 -18.33 24.11 12.59
N ASN A 156 -19.18 24.00 11.57
CA ASN A 156 -20.55 24.49 11.64
C ASN A 156 -21.49 23.36 12.04
N ASP A 157 -22.35 23.63 13.02
CA ASP A 157 -23.46 22.76 13.33
C ASP A 157 -24.55 22.96 12.26
N GLN A 158 -24.71 21.99 11.36
CA GLN A 158 -25.75 22.04 10.32
C GLN A 158 -27.18 21.95 10.90
N GLN A 159 -27.31 21.52 12.14
CA GLN A 159 -28.63 21.33 12.80
C GLN A 159 -29.09 22.57 13.54
N ASP A 160 -28.14 23.42 13.95
CA ASP A 160 -28.45 24.70 14.61
C ASP A 160 -27.63 25.85 14.00
N PRO A 161 -28.16 26.52 12.96
CA PRO A 161 -27.47 27.62 12.29
C PRO A 161 -27.36 28.89 13.17
N THR A 162 -28.03 28.93 14.32
CA THR A 162 -27.95 30.06 15.26
C THR A 162 -26.78 29.92 16.24
N ARG A 163 -26.16 28.74 16.27
CA ARG A 163 -25.02 28.46 17.13
C ARG A 163 -23.74 29.10 16.61
N GLU A 164 -22.94 29.59 17.53
CA GLU A 164 -21.61 30.11 17.21
C GLU A 164 -20.72 29.03 16.59
N THR A 165 -20.08 29.37 15.46
CA THR A 165 -19.15 28.48 14.77
C THR A 165 -17.95 28.14 15.66
N VAL A 166 -17.69 26.86 15.87
CA VAL A 166 -16.52 26.40 16.60
C VAL A 166 -15.32 26.39 15.66
N ASN A 167 -14.30 27.18 15.97
CA ASN A 167 -13.06 27.18 15.22
C ASN A 167 -11.99 26.36 15.96
N VAL A 168 -11.38 25.41 15.28
CA VAL A 168 -10.33 24.55 15.83
C VAL A 168 -9.04 24.68 15.02
N LYS A 169 -7.90 24.65 15.70
CA LYS A 169 -6.58 24.49 15.09
C LYS A 169 -6.09 23.07 15.30
N ILE A 170 -5.54 22.49 14.24
CA ILE A 170 -4.87 21.19 14.30
C ILE A 170 -3.37 21.42 14.38
N LEU A 171 -2.81 21.15 15.56
CA LEU A 171 -1.42 21.40 15.88
C LEU A 171 -0.52 20.23 15.43
N PRO A 172 0.78 20.50 15.20
CA PRO A 172 1.76 19.43 15.00
C PRO A 172 1.76 18.49 16.19
N SER A 173 1.85 17.21 15.94
CA SER A 173 1.71 16.21 17.00
C SER A 173 2.52 14.95 16.70
N ALA A 174 2.87 14.23 17.75
CA ALA A 174 3.64 13.00 17.69
C ALA A 174 2.95 11.87 18.45
N TRP A 175 3.11 10.65 17.94
CA TRP A 175 2.53 9.45 18.51
C TRP A 175 3.54 8.31 18.58
N VAL A 176 3.29 7.41 19.49
CA VAL A 176 3.83 6.05 19.49
C VAL A 176 2.70 5.09 19.20
N GLN A 177 3.01 3.97 18.53
CA GLN A 177 2.02 2.94 18.25
C GLN A 177 2.56 1.55 18.58
N ALA A 178 1.65 0.66 18.95
CA ALA A 178 1.87 -0.78 19.02
C ALA A 178 0.82 -1.47 18.16
N VAL A 179 1.25 -2.39 17.30
CA VAL A 179 0.39 -3.07 16.32
C VAL A 179 0.71 -4.55 16.25
N GLY A 180 -0.30 -5.34 15.93
CA GLY A 180 -0.16 -6.72 15.48
C GLY A 180 -0.77 -6.87 14.10
N GLY A 181 -0.31 -7.84 13.32
CA GLY A 181 -0.84 -8.00 11.98
C GLY A 181 -0.35 -9.23 11.25
N VAL A 182 -0.64 -9.26 9.96
CA VAL A 182 -0.21 -10.32 9.05
C VAL A 182 0.46 -9.69 7.83
N ASP A 183 1.60 -10.25 7.46
CA ASP A 183 2.36 -9.90 6.26
C ASP A 183 2.39 -11.10 5.31
N TRP A 184 1.91 -10.91 4.08
CA TRP A 184 1.89 -11.90 3.02
C TRP A 184 2.69 -11.45 1.82
N ILE A 185 3.70 -12.24 1.44
CA ILE A 185 4.53 -12.00 0.25
C ILE A 185 4.35 -13.17 -0.73
N ALA A 186 3.80 -12.87 -1.90
CA ALA A 186 3.67 -13.84 -2.98
C ALA A 186 5.03 -14.13 -3.64
N PRO A 187 5.22 -15.31 -4.29
CA PRO A 187 6.44 -15.62 -5.03
C PRO A 187 6.74 -14.63 -6.15
N SER A 188 5.71 -14.04 -6.75
CA SER A 188 5.83 -12.98 -7.76
C SER A 188 6.45 -11.70 -7.20
N GLY A 189 6.35 -11.46 -5.89
CA GLY A 189 6.78 -10.23 -5.21
C GLY A 189 5.62 -9.35 -4.75
N PHE A 190 4.38 -9.64 -5.13
CA PHE A 190 3.23 -8.94 -4.56
C PHE A 190 3.24 -9.08 -3.06
N ASN A 191 3.03 -7.98 -2.35
CA ASN A 191 3.05 -7.92 -0.90
C ASN A 191 1.77 -7.26 -0.38
N LEU A 192 1.17 -7.88 0.64
CA LEU A 192 0.00 -7.39 1.35
C LEU A 192 0.27 -7.44 2.85
N VAL A 193 0.07 -6.32 3.52
CA VAL A 193 0.24 -6.18 4.97
C VAL A 193 -1.05 -5.66 5.56
N GLY A 194 -1.60 -6.36 6.55
CA GLY A 194 -2.72 -5.89 7.36
C GLY A 194 -2.28 -5.74 8.81
N ALA A 195 -2.61 -4.63 9.46
CA ALA A 195 -2.27 -4.39 10.84
C ALA A 195 -3.42 -3.74 11.62
N ALA A 196 -3.52 -4.09 12.89
CA ALA A 196 -4.41 -3.46 13.85
C ALA A 196 -3.67 -3.24 15.18
N GLY A 197 -4.05 -2.22 15.94
CA GLY A 197 -3.39 -1.90 17.19
C GLY A 197 -3.90 -0.63 17.83
N TYR A 198 -3.00 0.06 18.52
CA TYR A 198 -3.32 1.29 19.22
C TYR A 198 -2.18 2.31 19.09
N ALA A 199 -2.55 3.58 18.97
CA ALA A 199 -1.62 4.72 18.93
C ALA A 199 -1.90 5.66 20.10
N TRP A 200 -0.84 6.06 20.79
CA TRP A 200 -0.87 7.01 21.90
C TRP A 200 -0.25 8.32 21.46
N VAL A 201 -0.94 9.42 21.72
CA VAL A 201 -0.37 10.77 21.59
C VAL A 201 0.66 10.98 22.69
N ILE A 202 1.87 11.38 22.31
CA ILE A 202 2.98 11.67 23.24
C ILE A 202 3.36 13.15 23.27
N SER A 203 2.80 13.96 22.35
CA SER A 203 2.96 15.40 22.32
C SER A 203 1.79 16.11 23.04
N HIS A 204 1.69 17.42 22.84
CA HIS A 204 0.52 18.19 23.26
C HIS A 204 -0.75 17.72 22.55
N ASP A 205 -1.92 18.11 23.09
CA ASP A 205 -3.22 17.84 22.44
C ASP A 205 -3.18 18.36 21.00
N PRO A 206 -3.43 17.51 20.01
CA PRO A 206 -3.39 17.91 18.60
C PRO A 206 -4.51 18.88 18.19
N VAL A 207 -5.53 19.06 19.02
CA VAL A 207 -6.68 19.93 18.73
C VAL A 207 -6.75 21.06 19.76
N GLN A 208 -6.71 22.28 19.27
CA GLN A 208 -6.91 23.49 20.06
C GLN A 208 -8.18 24.22 19.61
N VAL A 209 -9.13 24.38 20.53
CA VAL A 209 -10.31 25.21 20.30
C VAL A 209 -9.90 26.68 20.39
N VAL A 210 -10.14 27.45 19.35
CA VAL A 210 -9.81 28.88 19.26
C VAL A 210 -11.00 29.74 19.66
N THR A 211 -12.19 29.43 19.12
CA THR A 211 -13.43 30.13 19.43
C THR A 211 -14.60 29.15 19.50
N GLY A 212 -15.64 29.53 20.21
CA GLY A 212 -16.83 28.70 20.42
C GLY A 212 -16.65 27.62 21.50
N VAL A 213 -17.73 26.99 21.88
CA VAL A 213 -17.74 25.88 22.85
C VAL A 213 -18.22 24.61 22.16
N PRO A 214 -17.34 23.61 21.98
CA PRO A 214 -17.74 22.34 21.35
C PRO A 214 -18.78 21.61 22.19
N ASN A 215 -19.79 21.03 21.53
CA ASN A 215 -20.80 20.20 22.19
C ASN A 215 -20.22 18.81 22.56
N ALA A 216 -21.02 17.99 23.23
CA ALA A 216 -20.56 16.66 23.68
C ALA A 216 -20.24 15.74 22.50
N GLU A 217 -20.96 15.83 21.38
CA GLU A 217 -20.75 15.02 20.18
C GLU A 217 -19.48 15.44 19.44
N GLU A 218 -19.23 16.75 19.33
CA GLU A 218 -17.99 17.32 18.73
C GLU A 218 -16.76 16.94 19.55
N ARG A 219 -16.86 17.00 20.89
CA ARG A 219 -15.77 16.55 21.78
C ARG A 219 -15.47 15.07 21.60
N LEU A 220 -16.50 14.23 21.54
CA LEU A 220 -16.33 12.82 21.28
C LEU A 220 -15.69 12.57 19.91
N ALA A 221 -16.10 13.32 18.87
CA ALA A 221 -15.51 13.23 17.55
C ALA A 221 -14.02 13.63 17.58
N PHE A 222 -13.64 14.69 18.30
CA PHE A 222 -12.24 15.09 18.47
C PHE A 222 -11.44 14.03 19.21
N ASP A 223 -11.99 13.44 20.25
CA ASP A 223 -11.32 12.38 21.01
C ASP A 223 -11.08 11.15 20.14
N VAL A 224 -12.08 10.75 19.34
CA VAL A 224 -11.97 9.58 18.45
C VAL A 224 -11.05 9.85 17.27
N VAL A 225 -11.03 11.06 16.70
CA VAL A 225 -10.28 11.33 15.46
C VAL A 225 -8.84 11.74 15.74
N PHE A 226 -8.61 12.57 16.76
CA PHE A 226 -7.35 13.29 16.92
C PHE A 226 -6.51 12.86 18.14
N ARG A 227 -7.09 12.15 19.10
CA ARG A 227 -6.38 11.68 20.27
C ARG A 227 -5.91 10.24 20.15
N SER A 228 -5.43 9.67 21.26
CA SER A 228 -5.01 8.26 21.32
C SER A 228 -6.13 7.33 20.91
N ASN A 229 -5.89 6.47 19.91
CA ASN A 229 -6.95 5.71 19.27
C ASN A 229 -6.44 4.42 18.62
N ILE A 230 -7.41 3.61 18.15
CA ILE A 230 -7.12 2.39 17.40
C ILE A 230 -6.36 2.69 16.09
N VAL A 231 -5.52 1.73 15.71
CA VAL A 231 -4.84 1.68 14.43
C VAL A 231 -5.45 0.57 13.61
N ILE A 232 -5.86 0.84 12.39
CA ILE A 232 -6.27 -0.18 11.41
C ILE A 232 -5.67 0.23 10.07
N THR A 233 -4.78 -0.60 9.52
CA THR A 233 -4.10 -0.30 8.26
C THR A 233 -4.06 -1.51 7.34
N VAL A 234 -4.11 -1.23 6.05
CA VAL A 234 -3.83 -2.18 4.98
C VAL A 234 -2.81 -1.53 4.05
N ALA A 235 -1.76 -2.26 3.73
CA ALA A 235 -0.77 -1.82 2.75
C ALA A 235 -0.57 -2.89 1.69
N LEU A 236 -0.47 -2.47 0.43
CA LEU A 236 -0.28 -3.37 -0.70
C LEU A 236 0.76 -2.79 -1.67
N GLY A 237 1.52 -3.67 -2.30
CA GLY A 237 2.58 -3.25 -3.21
C GLY A 237 3.49 -4.39 -3.66
N TYR A 238 4.76 -4.10 -3.80
CA TYR A 238 5.72 -5.03 -4.39
C TYR A 238 7.03 -5.09 -3.62
N SER A 239 7.50 -6.32 -3.39
CA SER A 239 8.80 -6.63 -2.79
C SER A 239 9.81 -6.98 -3.87
N PHE A 240 10.90 -6.25 -3.94
CA PHE A 240 11.97 -6.39 -4.92
C PHE A 240 12.99 -7.45 -4.49
N ARG A 241 13.69 -8.03 -5.48
CA ARG A 241 14.81 -8.94 -5.28
C ARG A 241 16.11 -8.19 -5.15
#